data_25424509470722efcb76f3f2a541b373
#
_entry.id   25424509470722efcb76f3f2a541b373
#
_cell.length_a   1.000
_cell.length_b   1.000
_cell.length_c   1.000
_cell.angle_alpha   90.00
_cell.angle_beta   90.00
_cell.angle_gamma   90.00
#
_symmetry.space_group_name_H-M   'P 1'
#
loop_
_entity.id
_entity.type
_entity.pdbx_description
1 polymer ?
#
loop_
_entity_poly.entity_id
_entity_poly.type
_entity_poly.pdbx_seq_one_letter_code
_entity_poly.pdbx_strand_id
1 'polypeptide(L)'
;SVRASKINPQAKEHPEINYTFAKVKDKYQDMQHAIVDTRVPSRDRMVIWLMSYNAELSEYLASLGLHLIQPHYANRWFSTVPKETHDTGECLGNIRLEAATGQDHSALVDIPKADGLVARSLTFVKWLAKENPQGKWERFLNPKQTDLLWYKVILAGSSHGSTTSARFAKHQKVARVVAFAGPRDQLESWQSLPSATPANRYFGFTHILDKGWTAKHYCRSWQMLGLAEYGPIVNVEKKEAPYLNSRRLITDYD
;
A
#
# COMPACT_ATOMS: atom_id res chain seq x y z
N SER A 1 8.01 16.98 -1.34
CA SER A 1 8.51 15.84 -2.15
C SER A 1 10.03 15.79 -2.10
N VAL A 2 10.61 14.61 -2.09
CA VAL A 2 12.06 14.40 -2.08
C VAL A 2 12.43 13.12 -2.84
N ARG A 3 13.63 13.07 -3.38
CA ARG A 3 14.16 11.86 -4.02
C ARG A 3 14.56 10.82 -2.97
N ALA A 4 14.20 9.55 -3.19
CA ALA A 4 14.61 8.46 -2.31
C ALA A 4 16.13 8.32 -2.24
N SER A 5 16.82 8.43 -3.38
CA SER A 5 18.30 8.39 -3.48
C SER A 5 19.01 9.52 -2.70
N LYS A 6 18.33 10.65 -2.46
CA LYS A 6 18.91 11.76 -1.67
C LYS A 6 18.89 11.53 -0.16
N ILE A 7 17.93 10.76 0.32
CA ILE A 7 17.70 10.60 1.76
C ILE A 7 18.04 9.20 2.28
N ASN A 8 18.23 8.25 1.38
CA ASN A 8 18.64 6.91 1.72
C ASN A 8 19.93 6.54 0.95
N PRO A 9 21.10 6.63 1.58
CA PRO A 9 22.38 6.32 0.91
C PRO A 9 22.52 4.84 0.55
N GLN A 10 21.69 3.97 1.12
CA GLN A 10 21.65 2.53 0.79
C GLN A 10 20.66 2.21 -0.33
N ALA A 11 19.90 3.20 -0.80
CA ALA A 11 18.97 3.01 -1.91
C ALA A 11 19.72 2.62 -3.19
N LYS A 12 19.25 1.56 -3.85
CA LYS A 12 19.83 1.07 -5.11
C LYS A 12 18.79 1.06 -6.22
N GLU A 13 19.27 1.16 -7.43
CA GLU A 13 18.50 0.85 -8.63
C GLU A 13 18.48 -0.67 -8.84
N HIS A 14 17.41 -1.16 -9.45
CA HIS A 14 17.24 -2.54 -9.86
C HIS A 14 16.84 -2.56 -11.35
N PRO A 15 17.82 -2.37 -12.26
CA PRO A 15 17.56 -2.31 -13.70
C PRO A 15 16.90 -3.58 -14.23
N GLU A 16 17.20 -4.73 -13.62
CA GLU A 16 16.61 -6.03 -13.95
C GLU A 16 15.08 -6.06 -13.82
N ILE A 17 14.51 -5.20 -13.01
CA ILE A 17 13.06 -5.02 -12.87
C ILE A 17 12.59 -3.62 -13.31
N ASN A 18 13.37 -2.93 -14.13
CA ASN A 18 13.07 -1.57 -14.61
C ASN A 18 12.85 -0.53 -13.48
N TYR A 19 13.52 -0.70 -12.36
CA TYR A 19 13.45 0.20 -11.21
C TYR A 19 14.68 1.09 -11.17
N THR A 20 14.55 2.33 -11.63
CA THR A 20 15.65 3.28 -11.78
C THR A 20 15.37 4.61 -11.11
N PHE A 21 16.42 5.39 -10.86
CA PHE A 21 16.35 6.74 -10.31
C PHE A 21 16.47 7.82 -11.40
N ALA A 22 16.61 7.40 -12.64
CA ALA A 22 16.75 8.28 -13.80
C ALA A 22 15.55 9.19 -14.00
N LYS A 23 15.74 10.25 -14.78
CA LYS A 23 14.65 11.08 -15.27
C LYS A 23 13.95 10.43 -16.46
N VAL A 24 12.63 10.42 -16.42
CA VAL A 24 11.78 10.11 -17.56
C VAL A 24 10.84 11.30 -17.77
N LYS A 25 10.87 11.90 -18.97
CA LYS A 25 10.09 13.13 -19.27
C LYS A 25 10.26 14.20 -18.16
N ASP A 26 11.50 14.54 -17.85
CA ASP A 26 11.90 15.54 -16.85
C ASP A 26 11.49 15.26 -15.38
N LYS A 27 10.91 14.09 -15.09
CA LYS A 27 10.56 13.67 -13.73
C LYS A 27 11.48 12.56 -13.26
N TYR A 28 12.09 12.74 -12.09
CA TYR A 28 12.84 11.66 -11.45
C TYR A 28 11.90 10.54 -11.05
N GLN A 29 12.33 9.29 -11.28
CA GLN A 29 11.51 8.11 -10.99
C GLN A 29 11.48 7.75 -9.51
N ASP A 30 12.44 8.22 -8.73
CA ASP A 30 12.59 7.96 -7.30
C ASP A 30 11.96 9.04 -6.40
N MET A 31 10.97 9.77 -6.90
CA MET A 31 10.26 10.77 -6.09
C MET A 31 9.38 10.10 -5.03
N GLN A 32 9.50 10.60 -3.81
CA GLN A 32 8.63 10.29 -2.68
C GLN A 32 7.83 11.52 -2.30
N HIS A 33 6.60 11.33 -1.87
CA HIS A 33 5.69 12.42 -1.53
C HIS A 33 5.18 12.26 -0.11
N ALA A 34 5.00 13.39 0.59
CA ALA A 34 4.36 13.44 1.89
C ALA A 34 3.53 14.70 2.01
N ILE A 35 2.43 14.61 2.73
CA ILE A 35 1.56 15.74 3.04
C ILE A 35 0.97 15.58 4.44
N VAL A 36 0.80 16.71 5.12
CA VAL A 36 0.03 16.87 6.34
C VAL A 36 -0.55 18.29 6.37
N ASP A 37 -1.77 18.46 6.81
CA ASP A 37 -2.33 19.76 7.12
C ASP A 37 -2.21 20.06 8.62
N THR A 38 -1.31 20.97 8.97
CA THR A 38 -1.06 21.33 10.38
C THR A 38 -2.10 22.28 10.96
N ARG A 39 -3.03 22.77 10.15
CA ARG A 39 -4.13 23.67 10.57
C ARG A 39 -5.31 22.91 11.16
N VAL A 40 -5.41 21.60 10.90
CA VAL A 40 -6.48 20.75 11.40
C VAL A 40 -5.97 19.80 12.50
N PRO A 41 -6.84 19.41 13.46
CA PRO A 41 -6.47 18.44 14.49
C PRO A 41 -6.04 17.11 13.88
N SER A 42 -4.87 16.62 14.29
CA SER A 42 -4.37 15.32 13.81
C SER A 42 -5.23 14.16 14.33
N ARG A 43 -5.55 13.23 13.46
CA ARG A 43 -6.21 11.96 13.82
C ARG A 43 -5.23 10.89 14.32
N ASP A 44 -3.95 11.22 14.47
CA ASP A 44 -2.89 10.30 14.92
C ASP A 44 -2.84 9.02 14.09
N ARG A 45 -3.00 9.17 12.77
CA ARG A 45 -2.92 8.10 11.79
C ARG A 45 -2.14 8.56 10.58
N MET A 46 -1.34 7.65 10.03
CA MET A 46 -0.58 7.86 8.81
C MET A 46 -1.05 6.88 7.73
N VAL A 47 -1.34 7.42 6.55
CA VAL A 47 -1.61 6.62 5.35
C VAL A 47 -0.29 6.40 4.62
N ILE A 48 0.03 5.15 4.31
CA ILE A 48 1.05 4.80 3.33
C ILE A 48 0.32 4.43 2.05
N TRP A 49 0.43 5.30 1.05
CA TRP A 49 -0.21 5.12 -0.24
C TRP A 49 0.72 4.39 -1.21
N LEU A 50 0.24 3.28 -1.76
CA LEU A 50 1.00 2.42 -2.69
C LEU A 50 0.38 2.47 -4.07
N MET A 51 0.81 3.36 -4.87
CA MET A 51 0.66 3.55 -6.33
C MET A 51 1.21 4.93 -6.72
N SER A 52 0.88 5.38 -7.94
CA SER A 52 1.24 6.73 -8.38
C SER A 52 0.66 7.79 -7.45
N TYR A 53 1.40 8.87 -7.26
CA TYR A 53 0.93 9.98 -6.44
C TYR A 53 -0.35 10.60 -7.03
N ASN A 54 -1.34 10.78 -6.16
CA ASN A 54 -2.58 11.46 -6.45
C ASN A 54 -2.70 12.68 -5.52
N ALA A 55 -2.56 13.86 -6.07
CA ALA A 55 -2.54 15.10 -5.30
C ALA A 55 -3.90 15.36 -4.61
N GLU A 56 -4.99 15.23 -5.36
CA GLU A 56 -6.35 15.48 -4.86
C GLU A 56 -6.71 14.56 -3.68
N LEU A 57 -6.48 13.24 -3.83
CA LEU A 57 -6.67 12.29 -2.74
C LEU A 57 -5.79 12.65 -1.52
N SER A 58 -4.54 13.02 -1.77
CA SER A 58 -3.58 13.35 -0.72
C SER A 58 -4.00 14.60 0.07
N GLU A 59 -4.43 15.64 -0.63
CA GLU A 59 -4.94 16.88 -0.03
C GLU A 59 -6.23 16.63 0.75
N TYR A 60 -7.15 15.83 0.20
CA TYR A 60 -8.36 15.45 0.88
C TYR A 60 -8.08 14.69 2.18
N LEU A 61 -7.21 13.70 2.16
CA LEU A 61 -6.84 12.94 3.36
C LEU A 61 -6.13 13.83 4.40
N ALA A 62 -5.28 14.75 3.97
CA ALA A 62 -4.64 15.72 4.85
C ALA A 62 -5.66 16.66 5.51
N SER A 63 -6.66 17.14 4.76
CA SER A 63 -7.73 17.99 5.31
C SER A 63 -8.57 17.28 6.37
N LEU A 64 -8.59 15.95 6.37
CA LEU A 64 -9.21 15.14 7.42
C LEU A 64 -8.30 14.94 8.66
N GLY A 65 -7.11 15.52 8.70
CA GLY A 65 -6.14 15.38 9.79
C GLY A 65 -5.32 14.11 9.74
N LEU A 66 -5.23 13.46 8.58
CA LEU A 66 -4.36 12.32 8.36
C LEU A 66 -3.00 12.79 7.83
N HIS A 67 -1.93 12.10 8.24
CA HIS A 67 -0.65 12.19 7.56
C HIS A 67 -0.65 11.23 6.38
N LEU A 68 -0.01 11.58 5.28
CA LEU A 68 0.14 10.67 4.16
C LEU A 68 1.58 10.69 3.67
N ILE A 69 2.11 9.51 3.40
CA ILE A 69 3.33 9.30 2.63
C ILE A 69 3.07 8.38 1.43
N GLN A 70 3.79 8.64 0.35
CA GLN A 70 3.93 7.74 -0.78
C GLN A 70 5.43 7.47 -0.95
N PRO A 71 5.94 6.36 -0.39
CA PRO A 71 7.33 5.98 -0.52
C PRO A 71 7.63 5.41 -1.90
N HIS A 72 8.87 5.54 -2.33
CA HIS A 72 9.41 4.86 -3.48
C HIS A 72 10.15 3.60 -3.01
N TYR A 73 9.73 2.41 -3.46
CA TYR A 73 10.30 1.12 -3.10
C TYR A 73 10.35 0.18 -4.31
N ALA A 74 11.14 -0.87 -4.26
CA ALA A 74 11.35 -1.80 -5.38
C ALA A 74 10.10 -2.66 -5.64
N ASN A 75 9.21 -2.21 -6.53
CA ASN A 75 7.89 -2.81 -6.77
C ASN A 75 7.59 -3.15 -8.23
N ARG A 76 8.56 -3.05 -9.14
CA ARG A 76 8.33 -3.26 -10.59
C ARG A 76 8.60 -4.68 -11.09
N TRP A 77 8.89 -5.60 -10.22
CA TRP A 77 9.20 -7.01 -10.52
C TRP A 77 8.12 -7.72 -11.36
N PHE A 78 6.86 -7.36 -11.22
CA PHE A 78 5.74 -8.03 -11.92
C PHE A 78 5.81 -7.91 -13.45
N SER A 79 6.59 -6.99 -14.01
CA SER A 79 6.83 -6.87 -15.45
C SER A 79 7.90 -7.84 -15.96
N THR A 80 8.67 -8.42 -15.07
CA THR A 80 9.81 -9.31 -15.40
C THR A 80 9.60 -10.76 -14.98
N VAL A 81 8.72 -11.01 -14.02
CA VAL A 81 8.34 -12.35 -13.60
C VAL A 81 7.49 -13.02 -14.70
N PRO A 82 7.86 -14.23 -15.16
CA PRO A 82 7.10 -14.94 -16.18
C PRO A 82 5.64 -15.15 -15.79
N LYS A 83 4.71 -14.91 -16.73
CA LYS A 83 3.27 -15.04 -16.46
C LYS A 83 2.86 -16.44 -16.04
N GLU A 84 3.54 -17.44 -16.54
CA GLU A 84 3.32 -18.86 -16.26
C GLU A 84 3.54 -19.19 -14.77
N THR A 85 4.33 -18.38 -14.08
CA THR A 85 4.60 -18.54 -12.64
C THR A 85 3.62 -17.79 -11.75
N HIS A 86 2.79 -16.90 -12.31
CA HIS A 86 1.89 -16.04 -11.53
C HIS A 86 0.81 -16.83 -10.77
N ASP A 87 0.40 -17.96 -11.32
CA ASP A 87 -0.70 -18.77 -10.80
C ASP A 87 -0.23 -20.00 -10.01
N THR A 88 1.02 -20.02 -9.59
CA THR A 88 1.61 -21.13 -8.86
C THR A 88 1.65 -20.86 -7.35
N GLY A 89 0.77 -21.49 -6.59
CA GLY A 89 0.79 -21.46 -5.13
C GLY A 89 0.81 -20.07 -4.52
N GLU A 90 1.86 -19.74 -3.79
CA GLU A 90 2.05 -18.44 -3.11
C GLU A 90 3.01 -17.49 -3.86
N CYS A 91 3.34 -17.80 -5.11
CA CYS A 91 4.40 -17.12 -5.87
C CYS A 91 4.27 -15.59 -5.79
N LEU A 92 3.16 -15.02 -6.27
CA LEU A 92 2.98 -13.56 -6.26
C LEU A 92 2.91 -13.00 -4.83
N GLY A 93 2.32 -13.74 -3.91
CA GLY A 93 2.26 -13.35 -2.50
C GLY A 93 3.65 -13.24 -1.87
N ASN A 94 4.54 -14.17 -2.17
CA ASN A 94 5.90 -14.19 -1.67
C ASN A 94 6.74 -13.04 -2.25
N ILE A 95 6.65 -12.80 -3.55
CA ILE A 95 7.29 -11.65 -4.20
C ILE A 95 6.81 -10.32 -3.60
N ARG A 96 5.51 -10.17 -3.38
CA ARG A 96 4.97 -8.96 -2.73
C ARG A 96 5.47 -8.78 -1.30
N LEU A 97 5.61 -9.88 -0.58
CA LEU A 97 6.13 -9.84 0.79
C LEU A 97 7.61 -9.45 0.79
N GLU A 98 8.40 -9.96 -0.14
CA GLU A 98 9.80 -9.57 -0.31
C GLU A 98 9.93 -8.09 -0.70
N ALA A 99 9.15 -7.62 -1.67
CA ALA A 99 9.13 -6.19 -2.02
C ALA A 99 8.72 -5.29 -0.84
N ALA A 100 7.93 -5.80 0.09
CA ALA A 100 7.56 -5.05 1.28
C ALA A 100 8.65 -5.08 2.36
N THR A 101 9.22 -6.24 2.65
CA THR A 101 10.11 -6.46 3.80
C THR A 101 11.59 -6.36 3.45
N GLY A 102 11.97 -6.65 2.20
CA GLY A 102 13.35 -6.87 1.80
C GLY A 102 13.98 -8.09 2.50
N GLN A 103 13.16 -9.11 2.76
CA GLN A 103 13.59 -10.41 3.24
C GLN A 103 13.39 -11.44 2.11
N ASP A 104 14.28 -12.40 2.02
CA ASP A 104 14.21 -13.46 1.02
C ASP A 104 12.97 -14.34 1.24
N HIS A 105 11.96 -14.16 0.39
CA HIS A 105 10.72 -14.92 0.37
C HIS A 105 10.49 -15.61 -0.98
N SER A 106 11.23 -15.22 -2.02
CA SER A 106 10.99 -15.69 -3.38
C SER A 106 12.30 -15.84 -4.16
N ALA A 107 12.54 -17.02 -4.73
CA ALA A 107 13.67 -17.25 -5.62
C ALA A 107 13.59 -16.49 -6.97
N LEU A 108 12.51 -15.77 -7.23
CA LEU A 108 12.28 -15.06 -8.50
C LEU A 108 12.69 -13.58 -8.45
N VAL A 109 12.97 -13.04 -7.28
CA VAL A 109 13.39 -11.65 -7.10
C VAL A 109 14.44 -11.58 -5.99
N ASP A 110 15.26 -10.55 -6.00
CA ASP A 110 16.24 -10.25 -4.95
C ASP A 110 16.09 -8.77 -4.59
N ILE A 111 15.31 -8.49 -3.57
CA ILE A 111 15.05 -7.12 -3.11
C ILE A 111 15.68 -6.90 -1.75
N PRO A 112 16.81 -6.17 -1.68
CA PRO A 112 17.50 -5.90 -0.43
C PRO A 112 16.62 -5.14 0.55
N LYS A 113 16.83 -5.37 1.84
CA LYS A 113 16.06 -4.73 2.91
C LYS A 113 15.96 -3.21 2.78
N ALA A 114 17.05 -2.54 2.36
CA ALA A 114 17.08 -1.09 2.17
C ALA A 114 16.11 -0.58 1.09
N ASP A 115 15.70 -1.42 0.17
CA ASP A 115 14.86 -1.10 -0.99
C ASP A 115 13.41 -1.55 -0.83
N GLY A 116 13.13 -2.33 0.21
CA GLY A 116 11.77 -2.74 0.56
C GLY A 116 10.93 -1.60 1.14
N LEU A 117 9.61 -1.75 1.04
CA LEU A 117 8.62 -0.76 1.51
C LEU A 117 8.85 -0.34 2.96
N VAL A 118 9.12 -1.29 3.85
CA VAL A 118 9.30 -1.03 5.29
C VAL A 118 10.46 -0.09 5.53
N ALA A 119 11.65 -0.43 5.02
CA ALA A 119 12.85 0.37 5.22
C ALA A 119 12.76 1.74 4.54
N ARG A 120 12.19 1.79 3.33
CA ARG A 120 11.96 3.05 2.60
C ARG A 120 11.00 3.96 3.34
N SER A 121 9.90 3.43 3.86
CA SER A 121 8.93 4.20 4.66
C SER A 121 9.55 4.71 5.97
N LEU A 122 10.30 3.86 6.66
CA LEU A 122 10.98 4.26 7.90
C LEU A 122 11.98 5.39 7.66
N THR A 123 12.85 5.24 6.66
CA THR A 123 13.85 6.27 6.32
C THR A 123 13.17 7.58 5.93
N PHE A 124 12.08 7.51 5.18
CA PHE A 124 11.34 8.69 4.77
C PHE A 124 10.68 9.41 5.95
N VAL A 125 10.03 8.68 6.85
CA VAL A 125 9.41 9.28 8.06
C VAL A 125 10.47 9.88 8.99
N LYS A 126 11.63 9.23 9.16
CA LYS A 126 12.76 9.81 9.92
C LYS A 126 13.26 11.12 9.32
N TRP A 127 13.41 11.16 8.01
CA TRP A 127 13.79 12.36 7.29
C TRP A 127 12.74 13.47 7.47
N LEU A 128 11.45 13.15 7.33
CA LEU A 128 10.36 14.09 7.54
C LEU A 128 10.32 14.63 8.99
N ALA A 129 10.56 13.79 9.98
CA ALA A 129 10.61 14.21 11.38
C ALA A 129 11.71 15.26 11.63
N LYS A 130 12.83 15.16 10.90
CA LYS A 130 13.94 16.12 10.97
C LYS A 130 13.65 17.39 10.17
N GLU A 131 13.22 17.27 8.92
CA GLU A 131 13.12 18.38 7.97
C GLU A 131 11.79 19.14 8.06
N ASN A 132 10.76 18.53 8.65
CA ASN A 132 9.44 19.12 8.87
C ASN A 132 8.94 18.87 10.29
N PRO A 133 9.55 19.49 11.32
CA PRO A 133 9.17 19.26 12.73
C PRO A 133 7.74 19.71 13.04
N GLN A 134 7.20 20.68 12.30
CA GLN A 134 5.80 21.13 12.47
C GLN A 134 4.80 20.01 12.10
N GLY A 135 5.18 19.11 11.21
CA GLY A 135 4.37 17.95 10.83
C GLY A 135 4.29 16.87 11.90
N LYS A 136 5.14 16.92 12.94
CA LYS A 136 5.16 15.97 14.07
C LYS A 136 5.21 14.51 13.63
N TRP A 137 6.04 14.19 12.63
CA TRP A 137 6.17 12.86 12.02
C TRP A 137 6.76 11.82 12.97
N GLU A 138 7.52 12.25 13.98
CA GLU A 138 8.12 11.41 15.01
C GLU A 138 7.09 10.56 15.77
N ARG A 139 5.81 10.99 15.82
CA ARG A 139 4.71 10.26 16.46
C ARG A 139 4.40 8.90 15.83
N PHE A 140 4.91 8.65 14.62
CA PHE A 140 4.75 7.39 13.91
C PHE A 140 5.97 6.47 14.03
N LEU A 141 7.03 6.92 14.70
CA LEU A 141 8.22 6.14 14.99
C LEU A 141 8.14 5.51 16.39
N ASN A 142 8.69 4.31 16.53
CA ASN A 142 8.89 3.74 17.86
C ASN A 142 9.93 4.58 18.64
N PRO A 143 10.02 4.46 19.99
CA PRO A 143 10.93 5.28 20.80
C PRO A 143 12.40 5.18 20.38
N LYS A 144 12.84 4.04 19.84
CA LYS A 144 14.20 3.82 19.34
C LYS A 144 14.39 4.29 17.89
N GLN A 145 13.33 4.74 17.22
CA GLN A 145 13.31 5.12 15.81
C GLN A 145 13.88 4.04 14.87
N THR A 146 13.67 2.79 15.21
CA THR A 146 14.10 1.62 14.43
C THR A 146 12.97 0.99 13.64
N ASP A 147 11.71 1.40 13.89
CA ASP A 147 10.52 0.90 13.20
C ASP A 147 9.39 1.92 13.27
N LEU A 148 8.40 1.74 12.40
CA LEU A 148 7.14 2.48 12.44
C LEU A 148 6.21 1.89 13.51
N LEU A 149 5.35 2.73 14.07
CA LEU A 149 4.24 2.29 14.91
C LEU A 149 3.10 1.79 14.01
N TRP A 150 3.23 0.57 13.50
CA TRP A 150 2.33 -0.01 12.49
C TRP A 150 0.86 0.00 12.89
N TYR A 151 0.54 -0.03 14.18
CA TYR A 151 -0.83 0.10 14.67
C TYR A 151 -1.44 1.50 14.44
N LYS A 152 -0.63 2.49 14.04
CA LYS A 152 -1.05 3.83 13.60
C LYS A 152 -1.11 3.95 12.08
N VAL A 153 -0.63 2.96 11.34
CA VAL A 153 -0.50 3.00 9.88
C VAL A 153 -1.74 2.44 9.21
N ILE A 154 -2.28 3.17 8.26
CA ILE A 154 -3.28 2.72 7.30
C ILE A 154 -2.52 2.43 6.00
N LEU A 155 -2.53 1.17 5.56
CA LEU A 155 -2.02 0.82 4.23
C LEU A 155 -3.13 1.03 3.21
N ALA A 156 -2.88 1.81 2.20
CA ALA A 156 -3.84 2.06 1.13
C ALA A 156 -3.15 2.01 -0.23
N GLY A 157 -3.88 1.62 -1.25
CA GLY A 157 -3.35 1.62 -2.60
C GLY A 157 -4.37 1.21 -3.62
N SER A 158 -4.02 1.37 -4.89
CA SER A 158 -4.83 0.93 -6.02
C SER A 158 -4.11 -0.17 -6.79
N SER A 159 -4.86 -1.10 -7.39
CA SER A 159 -4.32 -2.13 -8.28
C SER A 159 -3.20 -2.94 -7.59
N HIS A 160 -1.97 -2.93 -8.12
CA HIS A 160 -0.82 -3.59 -7.51
C HIS A 160 -0.51 -3.09 -6.09
N GLY A 161 -0.69 -1.80 -5.83
CA GLY A 161 -0.48 -1.20 -4.52
C GLY A 161 -1.47 -1.73 -3.48
N SER A 162 -2.74 -1.88 -3.84
CA SER A 162 -3.75 -2.47 -2.96
C SER A 162 -3.46 -3.93 -2.64
N THR A 163 -2.97 -4.68 -3.62
CA THR A 163 -2.60 -6.09 -3.47
C THR A 163 -1.39 -6.26 -2.54
N THR A 164 -0.36 -5.44 -2.72
CA THR A 164 0.81 -5.41 -1.82
C THR A 164 0.42 -4.98 -0.41
N SER A 165 -0.45 -3.98 -0.25
CA SER A 165 -1.00 -3.56 1.05
C SER A 165 -1.70 -4.71 1.76
N ALA A 166 -2.56 -5.43 1.05
CA ALA A 166 -3.29 -6.57 1.59
C ALA A 166 -2.35 -7.73 1.98
N ARG A 167 -1.37 -8.06 1.12
CA ARG A 167 -0.41 -9.14 1.39
C ARG A 167 0.48 -8.81 2.58
N PHE A 168 1.04 -7.60 2.63
CA PHE A 168 1.90 -7.19 3.74
C PHE A 168 1.14 -7.15 5.07
N ALA A 169 -0.12 -6.72 5.07
CA ALA A 169 -0.93 -6.68 6.27
C ALA A 169 -1.31 -8.08 6.82
N LYS A 170 -1.16 -9.15 6.03
CA LYS A 170 -1.23 -10.51 6.56
C LYS A 170 0.01 -10.88 7.40
N HIS A 171 1.14 -10.29 7.07
CA HIS A 171 2.41 -10.47 7.79
C HIS A 171 2.55 -9.50 8.97
N GLN A 172 2.17 -8.24 8.76
CA GLN A 172 2.31 -7.15 9.73
C GLN A 172 0.95 -6.62 10.18
N LYS A 173 0.72 -6.59 11.50
CA LYS A 173 -0.50 -5.97 12.03
C LYS A 173 -0.46 -4.46 11.83
N VAL A 174 -1.46 -3.91 11.12
CA VAL A 174 -1.63 -2.49 10.83
C VAL A 174 -2.97 -1.95 11.33
N ALA A 175 -3.16 -0.63 11.34
CA ALA A 175 -4.40 -0.03 11.76
C ALA A 175 -5.57 -0.40 10.84
N ARG A 176 -5.36 -0.27 9.51
CA ARG A 176 -6.35 -0.61 8.46
C ARG A 176 -5.66 -0.90 7.14
N VAL A 177 -6.39 -1.59 6.25
CA VAL A 177 -6.06 -1.76 4.84
C VAL A 177 -7.21 -1.23 4.00
N VAL A 178 -6.92 -0.37 3.03
CA VAL A 178 -7.90 0.15 2.07
C VAL A 178 -7.45 -0.21 0.65
N ALA A 179 -8.15 -1.15 0.05
CA ALA A 179 -7.79 -1.72 -1.24
C ALA A 179 -8.71 -1.19 -2.34
N PHE A 180 -8.21 -0.24 -3.14
CA PHE A 180 -8.89 0.24 -4.34
C PHE A 180 -8.54 -0.66 -5.52
N ALA A 181 -9.55 -1.10 -6.28
CA ALA A 181 -9.40 -2.01 -7.41
C ALA A 181 -8.47 -3.21 -7.08
N GLY A 182 -8.80 -3.90 -5.98
CA GLY A 182 -7.98 -5.01 -5.48
C GLY A 182 -8.56 -5.74 -4.24
N PRO A 183 -7.81 -6.73 -3.71
CA PRO A 183 -6.56 -7.22 -4.27
C PRO A 183 -6.77 -7.96 -5.61
N ARG A 184 -5.71 -8.02 -6.41
CA ARG A 184 -5.69 -8.73 -7.70
C ARG A 184 -5.19 -10.17 -7.52
N ASP A 185 -4.12 -10.64 -8.08
CA ASP A 185 -3.54 -12.00 -7.89
C ASP A 185 -4.61 -13.12 -7.91
N GLN A 186 -5.19 -13.37 -9.06
CA GLN A 186 -6.47 -14.09 -9.20
C GLN A 186 -6.47 -15.52 -8.65
N LEU A 187 -5.45 -16.29 -8.87
CA LEU A 187 -5.36 -17.68 -8.44
C LEU A 187 -4.47 -17.86 -7.21
N GLU A 188 -4.04 -16.75 -6.61
CA GLU A 188 -3.09 -16.74 -5.51
C GLU A 188 -3.73 -17.17 -4.18
N SER A 189 -3.23 -18.25 -3.61
CA SER A 189 -3.75 -18.82 -2.36
C SER A 189 -3.41 -17.99 -1.11
N TRP A 190 -2.42 -17.06 -1.19
CA TRP A 190 -2.01 -16.24 -0.07
C TRP A 190 -3.16 -15.42 0.56
N GLN A 191 -4.21 -15.14 -0.20
CA GLN A 191 -5.34 -14.33 0.27
C GLN A 191 -6.12 -15.01 1.41
N SER A 192 -6.10 -16.34 1.47
CA SER A 192 -6.73 -17.13 2.54
C SER A 192 -5.81 -17.44 3.73
N LEU A 193 -4.50 -17.12 3.64
CA LEU A 193 -3.56 -17.34 4.74
C LEU A 193 -3.99 -16.61 6.02
N PRO A 194 -3.59 -17.09 7.20
CA PRO A 194 -3.75 -16.38 8.46
C PRO A 194 -3.23 -14.94 8.37
N SER A 195 -3.89 -14.02 9.06
CA SER A 195 -3.60 -12.59 8.96
C SER A 195 -3.26 -11.98 10.30
N ALA A 196 -2.12 -11.27 10.39
CA ALA A 196 -1.76 -10.47 11.55
C ALA A 196 -2.73 -9.30 11.75
N THR A 197 -3.23 -8.71 10.65
CA THR A 197 -4.29 -7.69 10.68
C THR A 197 -5.65 -8.38 10.57
N PRO A 198 -6.56 -8.21 11.54
CA PRO A 198 -7.89 -8.86 11.49
C PRO A 198 -8.71 -8.44 10.26
N ALA A 199 -9.54 -9.35 9.74
CA ALA A 199 -10.34 -9.13 8.53
C ALA A 199 -11.26 -7.89 8.62
N ASN A 200 -11.79 -7.57 9.80
CA ASN A 200 -12.60 -6.37 10.03
C ASN A 200 -11.84 -5.03 9.85
N ARG A 201 -10.53 -5.08 9.64
CA ARG A 201 -9.68 -3.91 9.35
C ARG A 201 -9.38 -3.74 7.86
N TYR A 202 -9.79 -4.67 7.01
CA TYR A 202 -9.67 -4.55 5.56
C TYR A 202 -10.94 -3.95 4.96
N PHE A 203 -10.77 -3.12 3.95
CA PHE A 203 -11.82 -2.46 3.18
C PHE A 203 -11.50 -2.59 1.69
N GLY A 204 -12.41 -3.15 0.92
CA GLY A 204 -12.31 -3.24 -0.54
C GLY A 204 -13.26 -2.25 -1.19
N PHE A 205 -12.77 -1.57 -2.23
CA PHE A 205 -13.57 -0.67 -3.07
C PHE A 205 -13.18 -0.88 -4.54
N THR A 206 -14.17 -1.04 -5.41
CA THR A 206 -13.93 -1.15 -6.85
C THR A 206 -15.09 -0.62 -7.68
N HIS A 207 -14.80 -0.26 -8.94
CA HIS A 207 -15.82 -0.02 -9.94
C HIS A 207 -16.34 -1.35 -10.51
N ILE A 208 -17.66 -1.45 -10.76
CA ILE A 208 -18.26 -2.69 -11.29
C ILE A 208 -17.77 -3.03 -12.71
N LEU A 209 -17.38 -2.00 -13.48
CA LEU A 209 -16.83 -2.11 -14.84
C LEU A 209 -15.30 -1.96 -14.86
N ASP A 210 -14.58 -2.32 -13.79
CA ASP A 210 -13.13 -2.30 -13.81
C ASP A 210 -12.60 -3.15 -14.98
N LYS A 211 -11.88 -2.49 -15.90
CA LYS A 211 -11.35 -3.15 -17.11
C LYS A 211 -10.18 -4.09 -16.82
N GLY A 212 -9.56 -3.97 -15.66
CA GLY A 212 -8.41 -4.81 -15.29
C GLY A 212 -8.83 -6.19 -14.78
N TRP A 213 -9.93 -6.26 -14.04
CA TRP A 213 -10.42 -7.47 -13.39
C TRP A 213 -11.94 -7.47 -13.26
N THR A 214 -12.53 -8.65 -13.29
CA THR A 214 -13.99 -8.78 -13.18
C THR A 214 -14.50 -8.62 -11.76
N ALA A 215 -15.75 -8.21 -11.62
CA ALA A 215 -16.42 -8.18 -10.30
C ALA A 215 -16.38 -9.53 -9.58
N LYS A 216 -16.49 -10.65 -10.32
CA LYS A 216 -16.37 -12.01 -9.78
C LYS A 216 -15.01 -12.23 -9.12
N HIS A 217 -13.94 -11.71 -9.71
CA HIS A 217 -12.59 -11.79 -9.14
C HIS A 217 -12.52 -11.06 -7.79
N TYR A 218 -12.99 -9.81 -7.72
CA TYR A 218 -12.97 -9.04 -6.47
C TYR A 218 -13.83 -9.68 -5.37
N CYS A 219 -15.02 -10.18 -5.72
CA CYS A 219 -15.88 -10.90 -4.77
C CYS A 219 -15.14 -12.10 -4.17
N ARG A 220 -14.48 -12.91 -5.00
CA ARG A 220 -13.68 -14.05 -4.54
C ARG A 220 -12.53 -13.59 -3.62
N SER A 221 -11.77 -12.60 -4.02
CA SER A 221 -10.66 -12.08 -3.22
C SER A 221 -11.12 -11.56 -1.86
N TRP A 222 -12.20 -10.80 -1.83
CA TRP A 222 -12.79 -10.29 -0.59
C TRP A 222 -13.32 -11.40 0.31
N GLN A 223 -13.85 -12.47 -0.28
CA GLN A 223 -14.26 -13.66 0.47
C GLN A 223 -13.06 -14.38 1.10
N MET A 224 -11.98 -14.58 0.34
CA MET A 224 -10.75 -15.21 0.85
C MET A 224 -10.09 -14.38 1.96
N LEU A 225 -10.21 -13.04 1.90
CA LEU A 225 -9.75 -12.14 2.96
C LEU A 225 -10.67 -12.12 4.18
N GLY A 226 -11.82 -12.82 4.16
CA GLY A 226 -12.79 -12.84 5.25
C GLY A 226 -13.69 -11.60 5.34
N LEU A 227 -13.74 -10.75 4.30
CA LEU A 227 -14.54 -9.52 4.34
C LEU A 227 -16.04 -9.79 4.26
N ALA A 228 -16.44 -10.97 3.80
CA ALA A 228 -17.85 -11.35 3.68
C ALA A 228 -18.59 -11.39 5.03
N GLU A 229 -17.86 -11.61 6.12
CA GLU A 229 -18.39 -11.61 7.48
C GLU A 229 -18.74 -10.20 8.01
N TYR A 230 -18.28 -9.16 7.33
CA TYR A 230 -18.38 -7.75 7.77
C TYR A 230 -19.25 -6.92 6.82
N GLY A 231 -20.42 -7.43 6.51
CA GLY A 231 -21.46 -6.75 5.75
C GLY A 231 -21.58 -7.17 4.28
N PRO A 232 -22.68 -6.79 3.63
CA PRO A 232 -22.95 -7.10 2.22
C PRO A 232 -22.04 -6.31 1.30
N ILE A 233 -22.05 -6.61 -0.01
CA ILE A 233 -21.52 -5.70 -1.01
C ILE A 233 -22.47 -4.49 -1.13
N VAL A 234 -21.94 -3.28 -0.97
CA VAL A 234 -22.72 -2.04 -0.99
C VAL A 234 -22.27 -1.15 -2.13
N ASN A 235 -23.21 -0.73 -2.96
CA ASN A 235 -22.99 0.32 -3.93
C ASN A 235 -23.10 1.68 -3.23
N VAL A 236 -22.01 2.47 -3.27
CA VAL A 236 -21.90 3.76 -2.58
C VAL A 236 -22.77 4.85 -3.17
N GLU A 237 -23.21 4.69 -4.44
CA GLU A 237 -24.15 5.62 -5.09
C GLU A 237 -25.60 5.39 -4.62
N LYS A 238 -25.88 4.23 -4.02
CA LYS A 238 -27.23 3.83 -3.58
C LYS A 238 -27.42 3.84 -2.08
N LYS A 239 -26.36 4.08 -1.33
CA LYS A 239 -26.37 4.13 0.14
C LYS A 239 -25.43 5.18 0.64
N GLU A 240 -25.86 5.92 1.66
CA GLU A 240 -25.03 6.89 2.35
C GLU A 240 -24.07 6.23 3.35
N ALA A 241 -23.00 6.95 3.66
CA ALA A 241 -22.09 6.55 4.74
C ALA A 241 -22.86 6.39 6.07
N PRO A 242 -22.53 5.41 6.89
CA PRO A 242 -21.36 4.52 6.84
C PRO A 242 -21.54 3.24 6.01
N TYR A 243 -22.33 3.24 4.95
CA TYR A 243 -22.49 2.14 4.00
C TYR A 243 -22.78 0.78 4.65
N LEU A 244 -23.73 0.77 5.59
CA LEU A 244 -24.08 -0.39 6.44
C LEU A 244 -22.88 -0.97 7.23
N ASN A 245 -21.84 -0.18 7.47
CA ASN A 245 -20.54 -0.61 8.03
C ASN A 245 -19.86 -1.72 7.24
N SER A 246 -20.20 -1.89 5.97
CA SER A 246 -19.62 -2.92 5.12
C SER A 246 -18.13 -2.71 4.87
N ARG A 247 -17.43 -3.82 4.62
CA ARG A 247 -16.04 -3.87 4.19
C ARG A 247 -15.90 -4.05 2.68
N ARG A 248 -17.02 -4.14 1.95
CA ARG A 248 -17.06 -4.46 0.53
C ARG A 248 -17.88 -3.41 -0.20
N LEU A 249 -17.22 -2.44 -0.80
CA LEU A 249 -17.86 -1.30 -1.45
C LEU A 249 -17.62 -1.33 -2.97
N ILE A 250 -18.63 -0.95 -3.71
CA ILE A 250 -18.57 -0.81 -5.16
C ILE A 250 -19.16 0.53 -5.60
N THR A 251 -18.77 0.97 -6.80
CA THR A 251 -19.43 2.08 -7.50
C THR A 251 -19.79 1.68 -8.92
N ASP A 252 -20.84 2.25 -9.46
CA ASP A 252 -21.25 2.19 -10.87
C ASP A 252 -21.30 3.59 -11.51
N TYR A 253 -20.72 4.58 -10.83
CA TYR A 253 -20.62 5.95 -11.33
C TYR A 253 -19.57 6.05 -12.44
N ASP A 254 -19.97 6.59 -13.62
CA ASP A 254 -19.13 6.80 -14.81
C ASP A 254 -18.31 8.11 -14.72
#